data_4801fe890b635869d466cfef09919c69
#
_entry.id   4801fe890b635869d466cfef09919c69
#
_cell.length_a   1.000
_cell.length_b   1.000
_cell.length_c   1.000
_cell.angle_alpha   90.00
_cell.angle_beta   90.00
_cell.angle_gamma   90.00
#
_symmetry.space_group_name_H-M   'P 1'
#
loop_
_entity.id
_entity.type
_entity.pdbx_description
1 polymer ?
#
loop_
_entity_poly.entity_id
_entity_poly.type
_entity_poly.pdbx_seq_one_letter_code
_entity_poly.pdbx_strand_id
1 'polypeptide(L)'
;MTKEELCRYCSVSMEDLDNGCAYIDLSNSSVDSLPDNLNVPVLFLRNCTSLERLPENLNAFSLDISGCTSLTSLPASLRVGILTLDETNISEIPEFCMDMCQSISAVDCKNLKRIPKIHKIGRLDLSGSVIEALPETLEVCDYLGLVGCKNLTSLPASLKQVNRLNVSQCENLRSLPEDLFVIEDLHIEHSGIVRLPENLMVGNGFYASHTDLKTIPSQVRIGGLVDLSYCKKLFSLPEGWIVNGYLGLAHSWIHELPEHLTVKGNLDL
;
A
#
# COMPACT_ATOMS: atom_id res chain seq x y z
N MET A 1 14.14 3.97 30.04
CA MET A 1 15.50 3.38 29.79
C MET A 1 16.48 4.50 29.49
N THR A 2 17.71 4.49 30.06
CA THR A 2 18.80 5.41 29.70
C THR A 2 19.58 4.88 28.47
N LYS A 3 20.46 5.72 27.88
CA LYS A 3 21.34 5.28 26.78
C LYS A 3 22.29 4.16 27.23
N GLU A 4 22.82 4.25 28.44
CA GLU A 4 23.73 3.23 29.00
C GLU A 4 23.02 1.90 29.26
N GLU A 5 21.76 1.95 29.68
CA GLU A 5 20.93 0.73 29.82
C GLU A 5 20.63 0.10 28.47
N LEU A 6 20.31 0.94 27.45
CA LEU A 6 20.08 0.49 26.08
C LEU A 6 21.33 -0.17 25.50
N CYS A 7 22.50 0.45 25.66
CA CYS A 7 23.76 -0.11 25.17
C CYS A 7 24.06 -1.46 25.80
N ARG A 8 23.85 -1.61 27.11
CA ARG A 8 24.05 -2.90 27.82
C ARG A 8 23.06 -3.95 27.35
N TYR A 9 21.81 -3.56 27.13
CA TYR A 9 20.76 -4.48 26.69
C TYR A 9 21.01 -5.01 25.28
N CYS A 10 21.42 -4.14 24.36
CA CYS A 10 21.65 -4.50 22.95
C CYS A 10 23.11 -4.91 22.64
N SER A 11 24.02 -4.89 23.64
CA SER A 11 25.46 -5.14 23.44
C SER A 11 26.10 -4.19 22.42
N VAL A 12 25.65 -2.94 22.39
CA VAL A 12 26.15 -1.87 21.52
C VAL A 12 27.05 -0.93 22.32
N SER A 13 28.10 -0.40 21.69
CA SER A 13 28.95 0.58 22.35
C SER A 13 28.29 1.95 22.43
N MET A 14 28.63 2.74 23.47
CA MET A 14 28.18 4.14 23.56
C MET A 14 28.70 4.96 22.39
N GLU A 15 29.91 4.68 21.93
CA GLU A 15 30.52 5.34 20.77
C GLU A 15 29.70 5.12 19.50
N ASP A 16 29.30 3.88 19.19
CA ASP A 16 28.45 3.55 18.04
C ASP A 16 27.07 4.21 18.14
N LEU A 17 26.51 4.24 19.36
CA LEU A 17 25.21 4.88 19.59
C LEU A 17 25.28 6.40 19.39
N ASP A 18 26.30 7.06 19.93
CA ASP A 18 26.46 8.52 19.83
C ASP A 18 26.86 8.96 18.42
N ASN A 19 27.60 8.11 17.69
CA ASN A 19 27.93 8.34 16.28
C ASN A 19 26.77 8.01 15.30
N GLY A 20 25.64 7.50 15.79
CA GLY A 20 24.50 7.13 14.95
C GLY A 20 24.78 5.93 14.05
N CYS A 21 25.64 5.00 14.47
CA CYS A 21 26.02 3.78 13.74
C CYS A 21 25.40 2.51 14.31
N ALA A 22 24.73 2.60 15.46
CA ALA A 22 24.19 1.46 16.16
C ALA A 22 22.98 0.86 15.44
N TYR A 23 23.03 -0.45 15.20
CA TYR A 23 21.84 -1.25 14.84
C TYR A 23 21.18 -1.76 16.11
N ILE A 24 19.91 -1.46 16.30
CA ILE A 24 19.18 -1.80 17.52
C ILE A 24 17.99 -2.69 17.17
N ASP A 25 17.97 -3.89 17.77
CA ASP A 25 16.84 -4.81 17.71
C ASP A 25 16.38 -5.14 19.13
N LEU A 26 15.18 -4.67 19.48
CA LEU A 26 14.48 -4.92 20.74
C LEU A 26 13.19 -5.70 20.52
N SER A 27 13.03 -6.32 19.35
CA SER A 27 11.80 -7.02 18.99
C SER A 27 11.43 -8.09 20.03
N ASN A 28 10.14 -8.19 20.30
CA ASN A 28 9.56 -9.11 21.28
C ASN A 28 10.05 -8.89 22.74
N SER A 29 10.58 -7.72 23.05
CA SER A 29 11.01 -7.39 24.40
C SER A 29 9.88 -6.68 25.18
N SER A 30 10.03 -6.65 26.51
CA SER A 30 9.14 -5.93 27.41
C SER A 30 9.56 -4.47 27.62
N VAL A 31 10.28 -3.88 26.65
CA VAL A 31 10.68 -2.47 26.74
C VAL A 31 9.45 -1.57 26.80
N ASP A 32 9.44 -0.67 27.77
CA ASP A 32 8.36 0.29 28.01
C ASP A 32 8.74 1.72 27.58
N SER A 33 10.03 2.01 27.46
CA SER A 33 10.55 3.34 27.13
C SER A 33 11.94 3.27 26.51
N LEU A 34 12.24 4.26 25.67
CA LEU A 34 13.54 4.46 25.03
C LEU A 34 14.07 5.87 25.37
N PRO A 35 15.40 6.09 25.32
CA PRO A 35 15.96 7.41 25.57
C PRO A 35 15.59 8.41 24.47
N ASP A 36 15.27 9.64 24.84
CA ASP A 36 15.03 10.75 23.90
C ASP A 36 16.29 11.08 23.09
N ASN A 37 16.09 11.72 21.93
CA ASN A 37 17.14 12.11 20.99
C ASN A 37 17.97 10.91 20.48
N LEU A 38 17.31 9.77 20.29
CA LEU A 38 17.95 8.57 19.75
C LEU A 38 18.18 8.77 18.25
N ASN A 39 19.42 8.57 17.81
CA ASN A 39 19.82 8.62 16.41
C ASN A 39 20.47 7.30 16.01
N VAL A 40 19.79 6.51 15.15
CA VAL A 40 20.25 5.17 14.76
C VAL A 40 19.84 4.88 13.31
N PRO A 41 20.65 4.15 12.53
CA PRO A 41 20.26 3.79 11.17
C PRO A 41 19.05 2.83 11.14
N VAL A 42 19.00 1.89 12.07
CA VAL A 42 17.94 0.86 12.13
C VAL A 42 17.50 0.64 13.57
N LEU A 43 16.18 0.69 13.78
CA LEU A 43 15.54 0.38 15.05
C LEU A 43 14.38 -0.58 14.84
N PHE A 44 14.51 -1.81 15.34
CA PHE A 44 13.43 -2.80 15.37
C PHE A 44 12.83 -2.92 16.76
N LEU A 45 11.52 -2.74 16.85
CA LEU A 45 10.71 -2.77 18.06
C LEU A 45 9.49 -3.69 17.89
N ARG A 46 9.55 -4.65 16.96
CA ARG A 46 8.41 -5.52 16.65
C ARG A 46 7.85 -6.16 17.92
N ASN A 47 6.53 -6.13 18.07
CA ASN A 47 5.83 -6.75 19.19
C ASN A 47 6.27 -6.25 20.58
N CYS A 48 6.80 -5.04 20.69
CA CYS A 48 7.06 -4.41 21.99
C CYS A 48 5.74 -3.88 22.57
N THR A 49 4.92 -4.80 23.07
CA THR A 49 3.54 -4.49 23.49
C THR A 49 3.43 -3.64 24.77
N SER A 50 4.52 -3.47 25.50
CA SER A 50 4.61 -2.59 26.69
C SER A 50 4.99 -1.15 26.32
N LEU A 51 5.42 -0.90 25.07
CA LEU A 51 5.87 0.42 24.62
C LEU A 51 4.66 1.31 24.33
N GLU A 52 4.44 2.32 25.16
CA GLU A 52 3.31 3.25 25.04
C GLU A 52 3.63 4.48 24.20
N ARG A 53 4.90 4.86 24.09
CA ARG A 53 5.36 6.02 23.31
C ARG A 53 6.74 5.80 22.71
N LEU A 54 6.99 6.40 21.55
CA LEU A 54 8.33 6.57 21.02
C LEU A 54 9.03 7.77 21.66
N PRO A 55 10.38 7.78 21.70
CA PRO A 55 11.14 8.91 22.22
C PRO A 55 10.98 10.15 21.35
N GLU A 56 11.08 11.32 21.97
CA GLU A 56 11.14 12.58 21.23
C GLU A 56 12.45 12.70 20.44
N ASN A 57 12.38 13.34 19.28
CA ASN A 57 13.50 13.52 18.34
C ASN A 57 14.15 12.19 17.90
N LEU A 58 13.37 11.12 17.84
CA LEU A 58 13.85 9.87 17.25
C LEU A 58 14.19 10.10 15.78
N ASN A 59 15.42 9.77 15.41
CA ASN A 59 15.90 9.76 14.03
C ASN A 59 16.38 8.36 13.67
N ALA A 60 15.70 7.73 12.72
CA ALA A 60 16.06 6.40 12.22
C ALA A 60 15.83 6.32 10.71
N PHE A 61 16.79 5.79 9.96
CA PHE A 61 16.52 5.55 8.54
C PHE A 61 15.43 4.47 8.38
N SER A 62 15.48 3.39 9.16
CA SER A 62 14.47 2.34 9.19
C SER A 62 13.95 2.13 10.61
N LEU A 63 12.64 2.30 10.79
CA LEU A 63 11.91 2.06 12.04
C LEU A 63 10.81 1.03 11.80
N ASP A 64 10.84 -0.04 12.58
CA ASP A 64 9.79 -1.06 12.57
C ASP A 64 9.19 -1.21 13.97
N ILE A 65 7.94 -0.80 14.09
CA ILE A 65 7.11 -0.85 15.32
C ILE A 65 5.90 -1.76 15.14
N SER A 66 5.96 -2.70 14.19
CA SER A 66 4.86 -3.63 13.93
C SER A 66 4.44 -4.39 15.20
N GLY A 67 3.16 -4.52 15.43
CA GLY A 67 2.62 -5.22 16.60
C GLY A 67 2.82 -4.50 17.94
N CYS A 68 3.29 -3.26 17.97
CA CYS A 68 3.35 -2.43 19.16
C CYS A 68 1.94 -1.93 19.53
N THR A 69 1.11 -2.79 20.07
CA THR A 69 -0.33 -2.54 20.27
C THR A 69 -0.66 -1.50 21.34
N SER A 70 0.26 -1.17 22.24
CA SER A 70 0.10 -0.09 23.22
C SER A 70 0.44 1.30 22.63
N LEU A 71 1.10 1.35 21.46
CA LEU A 71 1.42 2.58 20.76
C LEU A 71 0.18 3.11 20.04
N THR A 72 -0.26 4.31 20.40
CA THR A 72 -1.46 4.94 19.83
C THR A 72 -1.16 6.20 19.00
N SER A 73 0.07 6.73 19.12
CA SER A 73 0.51 7.93 18.40
C SER A 73 2.01 7.90 18.11
N LEU A 74 2.42 8.73 17.15
CA LEU A 74 3.81 8.98 16.80
C LEU A 74 4.21 10.39 17.22
N PRO A 75 5.45 10.63 17.70
CA PRO A 75 5.89 11.98 18.03
C PRO A 75 6.02 12.85 16.77
N ALA A 76 5.62 14.13 16.86
CA ALA A 76 5.75 15.07 15.74
C ALA A 76 7.20 15.37 15.36
N SER A 77 8.15 15.07 16.23
CA SER A 77 9.59 15.20 16.01
C SER A 77 10.25 14.00 15.35
N LEU A 78 9.49 12.94 15.02
CA LEU A 78 10.01 11.72 14.38
C LEU A 78 10.62 12.03 13.02
N ARG A 79 11.78 11.45 12.73
CA ARG A 79 12.44 11.47 11.43
C ARG A 79 12.72 10.04 10.97
N VAL A 80 12.18 9.66 9.81
CA VAL A 80 12.26 8.28 9.34
C VAL A 80 12.26 8.21 7.81
N GLY A 81 13.10 7.33 7.24
CA GLY A 81 13.13 7.03 5.81
C GLY A 81 12.18 5.89 5.43
N ILE A 82 12.15 4.83 6.25
CA ILE A 82 11.28 3.66 6.10
C ILE A 82 10.56 3.44 7.43
N LEU A 83 9.23 3.54 7.41
CA LEU A 83 8.38 3.34 8.57
C LEU A 83 7.49 2.10 8.37
N THR A 84 7.61 1.13 9.29
CA THR A 84 6.69 -0.01 9.36
C THR A 84 5.97 0.03 10.71
N LEU A 85 4.65 0.13 10.66
CA LEU A 85 3.77 0.23 11.83
C LEU A 85 2.56 -0.71 11.72
N ASP A 86 2.74 -1.84 11.05
CA ASP A 86 1.70 -2.84 10.83
C ASP A 86 1.10 -3.33 12.15
N GLU A 87 -0.20 -3.59 12.17
CA GLU A 87 -0.92 -4.13 13.33
C GLU A 87 -0.80 -3.25 14.61
N THR A 88 -0.57 -1.94 14.46
CA THR A 88 -0.59 -1.01 15.58
C THR A 88 -1.95 -0.35 15.80
N ASN A 89 -2.12 0.27 16.98
CA ASN A 89 -3.31 1.05 17.31
C ASN A 89 -3.15 2.56 16.97
N ILE A 90 -2.17 2.91 16.16
CA ILE A 90 -1.94 4.29 15.72
C ILE A 90 -3.14 4.78 14.90
N SER A 91 -3.68 5.92 15.29
CA SER A 91 -4.88 6.51 14.67
C SER A 91 -4.56 7.55 13.60
N GLU A 92 -3.36 8.15 13.66
CA GLU A 92 -2.89 9.14 12.70
C GLU A 92 -1.37 9.12 12.57
N ILE A 93 -0.88 9.45 11.39
CA ILE A 93 0.54 9.69 11.12
C ILE A 93 0.72 11.21 11.03
N PRO A 94 1.55 11.83 11.88
CA PRO A 94 1.74 13.29 11.88
C PRO A 94 2.49 13.77 10.61
N GLU A 95 2.33 15.06 10.29
CA GLU A 95 3.06 15.73 9.19
C GLU A 95 4.54 15.96 9.55
N PHE A 96 5.24 14.94 9.98
CA PHE A 96 6.68 15.02 10.21
C PHE A 96 7.42 14.81 8.89
N CYS A 97 8.61 15.23 8.84
CA CYS A 97 9.63 15.14 7.78
C CYS A 97 9.33 14.15 6.62
N MET A 98 8.19 14.35 5.94
CA MET A 98 7.74 13.49 4.83
C MET A 98 8.66 13.57 3.61
N ASP A 99 9.46 14.65 3.49
CA ASP A 99 10.43 14.79 2.39
C ASP A 99 11.52 13.72 2.39
N MET A 100 11.77 13.08 3.54
CA MET A 100 12.74 11.98 3.67
C MET A 100 12.09 10.61 3.67
N CYS A 101 10.78 10.51 3.89
CA CYS A 101 10.10 9.24 4.01
C CYS A 101 9.86 8.62 2.62
N GLN A 102 10.52 7.50 2.37
CA GLN A 102 10.46 6.78 1.10
C GLN A 102 9.43 5.67 1.09
N SER A 103 9.12 5.11 2.27
CA SER A 103 8.22 3.97 2.40
C SER A 103 7.46 4.00 3.72
N ILE A 104 6.16 3.76 3.64
CA ILE A 104 5.29 3.53 4.80
C ILE A 104 4.54 2.21 4.61
N SER A 105 4.61 1.34 5.62
CA SER A 105 3.72 0.20 5.79
C SER A 105 2.87 0.40 7.04
N ALA A 106 1.55 0.32 6.88
CA ALA A 106 0.55 0.43 7.94
C ALA A 106 -0.57 -0.60 7.71
N VAL A 107 -0.14 -1.85 7.44
CA VAL A 107 -1.04 -2.97 7.18
C VAL A 107 -1.81 -3.32 8.46
N ASP A 108 -3.11 -3.56 8.32
CA ASP A 108 -4.01 -3.91 9.43
C ASP A 108 -4.07 -2.90 10.59
N CYS A 109 -3.75 -1.64 10.34
CA CYS A 109 -3.93 -0.54 11.29
C CYS A 109 -5.42 -0.15 11.39
N LYS A 110 -6.16 -0.83 12.27
CA LYS A 110 -7.63 -0.72 12.38
C LYS A 110 -8.14 0.63 12.90
N ASN A 111 -7.26 1.49 13.40
CA ASN A 111 -7.60 2.82 13.90
C ASN A 111 -7.15 3.94 12.94
N LEU A 112 -6.33 3.63 11.93
CA LEU A 112 -5.77 4.61 10.99
C LEU A 112 -6.82 5.00 9.94
N LYS A 113 -7.36 6.21 10.07
CA LYS A 113 -8.39 6.75 9.16
C LYS A 113 -7.84 7.68 8.09
N ARG A 114 -6.72 8.30 8.36
CA ARG A 114 -6.10 9.32 7.49
C ARG A 114 -4.58 9.23 7.55
N ILE A 115 -3.96 9.62 6.46
CA ILE A 115 -2.51 9.87 6.39
C ILE A 115 -2.26 11.35 6.15
N PRO A 116 -1.08 11.88 6.51
CA PRO A 116 -0.75 13.29 6.33
C PRO A 116 -0.68 13.67 4.84
N LYS A 117 -0.53 14.94 4.54
CA LYS A 117 -0.27 15.42 3.19
C LYS A 117 1.11 14.94 2.73
N ILE A 118 1.13 13.88 1.98
CA ILE A 118 2.32 13.35 1.31
C ILE A 118 2.24 13.77 -0.17
N HIS A 119 3.30 14.39 -0.68
CA HIS A 119 3.37 14.73 -2.10
C HIS A 119 3.89 13.56 -2.91
N LYS A 120 5.02 12.97 -2.48
CA LYS A 120 5.66 11.88 -3.21
C LYS A 120 6.19 10.82 -2.25
N ILE A 121 5.88 9.57 -2.52
CA ILE A 121 6.38 8.41 -1.77
C ILE A 121 6.67 7.26 -2.72
N GLY A 122 7.71 6.47 -2.45
CA GLY A 122 8.04 5.29 -3.23
C GLY A 122 7.01 4.19 -3.00
N ARG A 123 6.85 3.76 -1.76
CA ARG A 123 5.93 2.70 -1.36
C ARG A 123 4.98 3.14 -0.25
N LEU A 124 3.70 2.90 -0.46
CA LEU A 124 2.65 3.12 0.55
C LEU A 124 1.76 1.88 0.62
N ASP A 125 1.76 1.19 1.76
CA ASP A 125 0.89 0.04 2.01
C ASP A 125 0.00 0.32 3.22
N LEU A 126 -1.30 0.44 2.97
CA LEU A 126 -2.34 0.72 3.96
C LEU A 126 -3.37 -0.42 4.00
N SER A 127 -3.01 -1.59 3.47
CA SER A 127 -3.92 -2.73 3.35
C SER A 127 -4.55 -3.10 4.69
N GLY A 128 -5.83 -3.41 4.69
CA GLY A 128 -6.57 -3.78 5.89
C GLY A 128 -6.85 -2.63 6.87
N SER A 129 -6.39 -1.41 6.59
CA SER A 129 -6.69 -0.23 7.41
C SER A 129 -8.11 0.31 7.16
N VAL A 130 -8.56 1.23 8.02
CA VAL A 130 -9.90 1.86 7.91
C VAL A 130 -9.83 3.23 7.22
N ILE A 131 -8.85 3.43 6.34
CA ILE A 131 -8.66 4.67 5.57
C ILE A 131 -9.94 5.06 4.85
N GLU A 132 -10.35 6.31 5.03
CA GLU A 132 -11.54 6.90 4.40
C GLU A 132 -11.19 7.66 3.11
N ALA A 133 -10.00 8.28 3.07
CA ALA A 133 -9.50 9.05 1.93
C ALA A 133 -7.97 9.12 1.91
N LEU A 134 -7.41 9.31 0.74
CA LEU A 134 -6.00 9.62 0.52
C LEU A 134 -5.84 11.12 0.18
N PRO A 135 -4.68 11.74 0.46
CA PRO A 135 -4.42 13.13 0.11
C PRO A 135 -4.54 13.39 -1.40
N GLU A 136 -5.21 14.48 -1.79
CA GLU A 136 -5.38 14.86 -3.20
C GLU A 136 -4.08 15.22 -3.92
N THR A 137 -2.98 15.39 -3.18
CA THR A 137 -1.65 15.67 -3.74
C THR A 137 -0.75 14.44 -3.81
N LEU A 138 -1.28 13.25 -3.46
CA LEU A 138 -0.48 12.02 -3.35
C LEU A 138 0.03 11.55 -4.71
N GLU A 139 1.33 11.37 -4.80
CA GLU A 139 2.03 10.67 -5.88
C GLU A 139 2.76 9.45 -5.31
N VAL A 140 2.46 8.26 -5.80
CA VAL A 140 3.11 7.02 -5.41
C VAL A 140 3.86 6.46 -6.60
N CYS A 141 5.17 6.21 -6.45
CA CYS A 141 6.01 5.84 -7.58
C CYS A 141 6.08 4.34 -7.81
N ASP A 142 6.20 3.54 -6.74
CA ASP A 142 6.47 2.11 -6.86
C ASP A 142 5.24 1.24 -6.53
N TYR A 143 4.74 1.31 -5.31
CA TYR A 143 3.65 0.44 -4.87
C TYR A 143 2.62 1.17 -4.01
N LEU A 144 1.35 1.07 -4.40
CA LEU A 144 0.22 1.48 -3.59
C LEU A 144 -0.64 0.26 -3.24
N GLY A 145 -0.56 -0.19 -1.97
CA GLY A 145 -1.35 -1.27 -1.39
C GLY A 145 -2.52 -0.73 -0.57
N LEU A 146 -3.72 -1.13 -0.94
CA LEU A 146 -4.99 -0.72 -0.30
C LEU A 146 -5.94 -1.91 -0.13
N VAL A 147 -5.41 -3.14 -0.13
CA VAL A 147 -6.24 -4.35 -0.06
C VAL A 147 -7.18 -4.28 1.14
N GLY A 148 -8.46 -4.47 0.93
CA GLY A 148 -9.45 -4.52 2.02
C GLY A 148 -9.70 -3.19 2.72
N CYS A 149 -9.30 -2.05 2.15
CA CYS A 149 -9.65 -0.71 2.64
C CYS A 149 -11.14 -0.41 2.36
N LYS A 150 -12.02 -1.00 3.15
CA LYS A 150 -13.47 -0.98 2.89
C LYS A 150 -14.11 0.39 3.00
N ASN A 151 -13.51 1.33 3.73
CA ASN A 151 -14.04 2.68 3.88
C ASN A 151 -13.61 3.63 2.75
N LEU A 152 -12.65 3.22 1.92
CA LEU A 152 -12.14 4.02 0.81
C LEU A 152 -13.18 4.07 -0.33
N THR A 153 -13.58 5.27 -0.73
CA THR A 153 -14.60 5.48 -1.76
C THR A 153 -14.04 6.00 -3.09
N SER A 154 -12.87 6.60 -3.06
CA SER A 154 -12.18 7.15 -4.23
C SER A 154 -10.66 7.16 -4.06
N LEU A 155 -9.94 7.15 -5.18
CA LEU A 155 -8.52 7.46 -5.25
C LEU A 155 -8.34 8.92 -5.67
N PRO A 156 -7.24 9.59 -5.27
CA PRO A 156 -7.00 10.98 -5.63
C PRO A 156 -6.78 11.13 -7.13
N ALA A 157 -7.30 12.22 -7.70
CA ALA A 157 -7.14 12.52 -9.13
C ALA A 157 -5.68 12.83 -9.54
N SER A 158 -4.82 13.13 -8.58
CA SER A 158 -3.37 13.29 -8.77
C SER A 158 -2.65 11.97 -9.07
N LEU A 159 -3.23 10.82 -8.74
CA LEU A 159 -2.64 9.51 -9.00
C LEU A 159 -2.74 9.18 -10.50
N LYS A 160 -1.76 9.67 -11.28
CA LYS A 160 -1.70 9.47 -12.72
C LYS A 160 -0.84 8.28 -13.13
N GLN A 161 0.16 7.93 -12.33
CA GLN A 161 1.08 6.84 -12.61
C GLN A 161 1.55 6.16 -11.33
N VAL A 162 1.66 4.85 -11.37
CA VAL A 162 2.24 4.01 -10.30
C VAL A 162 2.77 2.72 -10.93
N ASN A 163 3.81 2.11 -10.36
CA ASN A 163 4.29 0.83 -10.89
C ASN A 163 3.28 -0.28 -10.62
N ARG A 164 2.84 -0.45 -9.37
CA ARG A 164 1.86 -1.47 -8.97
C ARG A 164 0.76 -0.87 -8.09
N LEU A 165 -0.48 -1.17 -8.42
CA LEU A 165 -1.66 -0.74 -7.66
C LEU A 165 -2.47 -1.96 -7.24
N ASN A 166 -2.72 -2.08 -5.94
CA ASN A 166 -3.61 -3.12 -5.41
C ASN A 166 -4.74 -2.50 -4.59
N VAL A 167 -5.95 -2.53 -5.13
CA VAL A 167 -7.19 -2.10 -4.49
C VAL A 167 -8.20 -3.25 -4.36
N SER A 168 -7.69 -4.49 -4.34
CA SER A 168 -8.53 -5.67 -4.14
C SER A 168 -9.32 -5.57 -2.84
N GLN A 169 -10.55 -6.07 -2.83
CA GLN A 169 -11.46 -6.06 -1.68
C GLN A 169 -11.84 -4.65 -1.16
N CYS A 170 -11.58 -3.60 -1.94
CA CYS A 170 -12.09 -2.26 -1.66
C CYS A 170 -13.56 -2.16 -2.08
N GLU A 171 -14.46 -2.69 -1.25
CA GLU A 171 -15.88 -2.91 -1.60
C GLU A 171 -16.64 -1.60 -1.91
N ASN A 172 -16.19 -0.44 -1.40
CA ASN A 172 -16.82 0.85 -1.62
C ASN A 172 -16.13 1.72 -2.68
N LEU A 173 -14.98 1.30 -3.21
CA LEU A 173 -14.30 1.98 -4.32
C LEU A 173 -15.03 1.68 -5.64
N ARG A 174 -15.57 2.72 -6.31
CA ARG A 174 -16.45 2.55 -7.49
C ARG A 174 -15.77 2.76 -8.84
N SER A 175 -14.66 3.48 -8.85
CA SER A 175 -13.91 3.79 -10.07
C SER A 175 -12.45 4.06 -9.76
N LEU A 176 -11.62 3.95 -10.80
CA LEU A 176 -10.22 4.40 -10.80
C LEU A 176 -10.13 5.85 -11.33
N PRO A 177 -9.04 6.57 -11.05
CA PRO A 177 -8.79 7.89 -11.67
C PRO A 177 -8.76 7.81 -13.20
N GLU A 178 -9.26 8.85 -13.84
CA GLU A 178 -9.12 8.99 -15.30
C GLU A 178 -7.65 9.16 -15.69
N ASP A 179 -7.25 8.64 -16.84
CA ASP A 179 -5.87 8.64 -17.37
C ASP A 179 -4.85 7.93 -16.45
N LEU A 180 -5.31 6.97 -15.64
CA LEU A 180 -4.40 6.16 -14.79
C LEU A 180 -3.52 5.26 -15.67
N PHE A 181 -2.21 5.33 -15.43
CA PHE A 181 -1.22 4.42 -15.99
C PHE A 181 -0.58 3.57 -14.89
N VAL A 182 -0.78 2.27 -14.93
CA VAL A 182 -0.11 1.29 -14.06
C VAL A 182 0.97 0.60 -14.89
N ILE A 183 2.24 0.77 -14.50
CA ILE A 183 3.39 0.31 -15.28
C ILE A 183 3.49 -1.22 -15.29
N GLU A 184 3.21 -1.86 -14.16
CA GLU A 184 3.28 -3.32 -13.99
C GLU A 184 1.86 -3.88 -13.80
N ASP A 185 1.46 -4.17 -12.57
CA ASP A 185 0.25 -4.93 -12.27
C ASP A 185 -0.82 -4.09 -11.57
N LEU A 186 -2.05 -4.25 -12.04
CA LEU A 186 -3.26 -3.69 -11.44
C LEU A 186 -4.14 -4.78 -10.87
N HIS A 187 -4.39 -4.72 -9.57
CA HIS A 187 -5.26 -5.62 -8.83
C HIS A 187 -6.51 -4.90 -8.35
N ILE A 188 -7.69 -5.33 -8.82
CA ILE A 188 -9.00 -4.81 -8.41
C ILE A 188 -9.98 -5.92 -8.01
N GLU A 189 -9.50 -7.14 -7.77
CA GLU A 189 -10.33 -8.30 -7.46
C GLU A 189 -11.23 -8.05 -6.25
N HIS A 190 -12.46 -8.53 -6.29
CA HIS A 190 -13.46 -8.35 -5.22
C HIS A 190 -13.72 -6.89 -4.81
N SER A 191 -13.32 -5.92 -5.63
CA SER A 191 -13.58 -4.50 -5.35
C SER A 191 -14.99 -4.08 -5.78
N GLY A 192 -15.41 -2.89 -5.34
CA GLY A 192 -16.67 -2.30 -5.76
C GLY A 192 -16.63 -1.60 -7.13
N ILE A 193 -15.51 -1.72 -7.88
CA ILE A 193 -15.32 -1.06 -9.17
C ILE A 193 -16.28 -1.66 -10.20
N VAL A 194 -17.09 -0.79 -10.82
CA VAL A 194 -18.13 -1.18 -11.79
C VAL A 194 -17.83 -0.68 -13.20
N ARG A 195 -16.84 0.19 -13.36
CA ARG A 195 -16.38 0.73 -14.63
C ARG A 195 -14.89 1.04 -14.58
N LEU A 196 -14.23 0.89 -15.71
CA LEU A 196 -12.83 1.30 -15.90
C LEU A 196 -12.79 2.68 -16.59
N PRO A 197 -11.71 3.47 -16.38
CA PRO A 197 -11.44 4.65 -17.17
C PRO A 197 -11.28 4.31 -18.65
N GLU A 198 -11.71 5.22 -19.54
CA GLU A 198 -11.63 5.00 -21.00
C GLU A 198 -10.20 4.78 -21.49
N ASN A 199 -9.23 5.48 -20.91
CA ASN A 199 -7.82 5.46 -21.32
C ASN A 199 -6.92 4.67 -20.35
N LEU A 200 -7.48 3.75 -19.58
CA LEU A 200 -6.69 2.94 -18.64
C LEU A 200 -5.56 2.20 -19.38
N MET A 201 -4.36 2.35 -18.87
CA MET A 201 -3.18 1.61 -19.35
C MET A 201 -2.58 0.77 -18.22
N VAL A 202 -2.35 -0.51 -18.50
CA VAL A 202 -1.68 -1.46 -17.58
C VAL A 202 -0.57 -2.16 -18.38
N GLY A 203 0.66 -2.02 -17.93
CA GLY A 203 1.82 -2.51 -18.68
C GLY A 203 2.01 -4.02 -18.63
N ASN A 204 1.54 -4.69 -17.57
CA ASN A 204 1.66 -6.14 -17.41
C ASN A 204 0.32 -6.79 -17.06
N GLY A 205 0.07 -7.19 -15.83
CA GLY A 205 -1.10 -7.98 -15.44
C GLY A 205 -2.28 -7.13 -14.98
N PHE A 206 -3.49 -7.45 -15.45
CA PHE A 206 -4.74 -6.89 -14.97
C PHE A 206 -5.59 -7.99 -14.31
N TYR A 207 -5.74 -7.89 -13.01
CA TYR A 207 -6.46 -8.85 -12.17
C TYR A 207 -7.76 -8.20 -11.68
N ALA A 208 -8.88 -8.67 -12.22
CA ALA A 208 -10.20 -8.07 -11.98
C ALA A 208 -11.28 -9.12 -11.67
N SER A 209 -10.86 -10.34 -11.27
CA SER A 209 -11.81 -11.39 -10.96
C SER A 209 -12.78 -11.00 -9.84
N HIS A 210 -13.98 -11.54 -9.89
CA HIS A 210 -15.04 -11.26 -8.91
C HIS A 210 -15.44 -9.77 -8.82
N THR A 211 -15.34 -9.02 -9.90
CA THR A 211 -15.83 -7.63 -9.97
C THR A 211 -17.21 -7.54 -10.64
N ASP A 212 -17.86 -6.40 -10.42
CA ASP A 212 -19.13 -6.05 -11.05
C ASP A 212 -18.96 -5.25 -12.35
N LEU A 213 -17.80 -5.37 -13.01
CA LEU A 213 -17.56 -4.76 -14.31
C LEU A 213 -18.60 -5.23 -15.32
N LYS A 214 -19.14 -4.29 -16.12
CA LYS A 214 -20.15 -4.59 -17.16
C LYS A 214 -19.52 -4.69 -18.54
N THR A 215 -18.55 -3.84 -18.81
CA THR A 215 -17.85 -3.74 -20.08
C THR A 215 -16.40 -3.35 -19.86
N ILE A 216 -15.56 -3.65 -20.83
CA ILE A 216 -14.19 -3.13 -20.92
C ILE A 216 -14.18 -2.05 -22.01
N PRO A 217 -13.77 -0.80 -21.70
CA PRO A 217 -13.71 0.26 -22.72
C PRO A 217 -12.74 -0.07 -23.86
N SER A 218 -13.06 0.38 -25.09
CA SER A 218 -12.27 0.04 -26.28
C SER A 218 -10.85 0.64 -26.30
N GLN A 219 -10.61 1.69 -25.51
CA GLN A 219 -9.31 2.35 -25.43
C GLN A 219 -8.40 1.74 -24.36
N VAL A 220 -8.89 0.83 -23.52
CA VAL A 220 -8.09 0.15 -22.49
C VAL A 220 -6.96 -0.65 -23.14
N ARG A 221 -5.75 -0.48 -22.62
CA ARG A 221 -4.54 -1.19 -23.08
C ARG A 221 -3.92 -1.97 -21.94
N ILE A 222 -3.77 -3.29 -22.15
CA ILE A 222 -3.15 -4.20 -21.17
C ILE A 222 -2.03 -4.95 -21.87
N GLY A 223 -0.81 -4.84 -21.32
CA GLY A 223 0.40 -5.38 -21.94
C GLY A 223 0.59 -6.87 -21.75
N GLY A 224 -0.04 -7.48 -20.74
CA GLY A 224 0.17 -8.88 -20.38
C GLY A 224 -1.12 -9.66 -20.20
N LEU A 225 -1.23 -10.35 -19.07
CA LEU A 225 -2.40 -11.19 -18.76
C LEU A 225 -3.61 -10.36 -18.33
N VAL A 226 -4.81 -10.92 -18.53
CA VAL A 226 -6.08 -10.37 -18.09
C VAL A 226 -6.88 -11.46 -17.39
N ASP A 227 -7.24 -11.27 -16.13
CA ASP A 227 -8.14 -12.14 -15.41
C ASP A 227 -9.47 -11.43 -15.11
N LEU A 228 -10.53 -11.85 -15.77
CA LEU A 228 -11.91 -11.40 -15.64
C LEU A 228 -12.82 -12.55 -15.18
N SER A 229 -12.24 -13.59 -14.59
CA SER A 229 -12.98 -14.74 -14.09
C SER A 229 -14.00 -14.32 -13.04
N TYR A 230 -15.14 -14.97 -13.00
CA TYR A 230 -16.24 -14.66 -12.07
C TYR A 230 -16.82 -13.23 -12.18
N CYS A 231 -16.55 -12.50 -13.25
CA CYS A 231 -17.19 -11.21 -13.54
C CYS A 231 -18.62 -11.42 -14.06
N LYS A 232 -19.54 -11.73 -13.15
CA LYS A 232 -20.92 -12.13 -13.49
C LYS A 232 -21.79 -11.03 -14.09
N LYS A 233 -21.30 -9.81 -14.26
CA LYS A 233 -22.00 -8.71 -14.93
C LYS A 233 -21.33 -8.30 -16.23
N LEU A 234 -20.19 -8.90 -16.57
CA LEU A 234 -19.46 -8.63 -17.79
C LEU A 234 -20.13 -9.39 -18.95
N PHE A 235 -20.75 -8.65 -19.87
CA PHE A 235 -21.51 -9.23 -20.98
C PHE A 235 -20.86 -9.06 -22.36
N SER A 236 -19.83 -8.21 -22.48
CA SER A 236 -19.12 -7.99 -23.75
C SER A 236 -17.67 -7.60 -23.53
N LEU A 237 -16.84 -7.94 -24.50
CA LEU A 237 -15.46 -7.49 -24.65
C LEU A 237 -15.35 -6.51 -25.81
N PRO A 238 -14.31 -5.65 -25.86
CA PRO A 238 -14.11 -4.73 -26.96
C PRO A 238 -13.86 -5.46 -28.29
N GLU A 239 -14.45 -4.95 -29.37
CA GLU A 239 -14.15 -5.44 -30.72
C GLU A 239 -12.67 -5.18 -31.07
N GLY A 240 -12.03 -6.19 -31.67
CA GLY A 240 -10.61 -6.10 -32.04
C GLY A 240 -9.63 -6.03 -30.87
N TRP A 241 -10.06 -6.44 -29.66
CA TRP A 241 -9.18 -6.40 -28.49
C TRP A 241 -8.01 -7.37 -28.63
N ILE A 242 -6.81 -6.89 -28.24
CA ILE A 242 -5.59 -7.70 -28.24
C ILE A 242 -5.13 -7.91 -26.81
N VAL A 243 -5.13 -9.15 -26.36
CA VAL A 243 -4.59 -9.59 -25.07
C VAL A 243 -3.26 -10.29 -25.32
N ASN A 244 -2.16 -9.72 -24.84
CA ASN A 244 -0.83 -10.24 -25.14
C ASN A 244 -0.45 -11.49 -24.31
N GLY A 245 -1.17 -11.76 -23.23
CA GLY A 245 -0.97 -12.91 -22.35
C GLY A 245 -2.20 -13.79 -22.24
N TYR A 246 -2.41 -14.34 -21.05
CA TYR A 246 -3.58 -15.13 -20.67
C TYR A 246 -4.84 -14.24 -20.63
N LEU A 247 -5.98 -14.81 -21.06
CA LEU A 247 -7.31 -14.24 -20.84
C LEU A 247 -8.18 -15.23 -20.09
N GLY A 248 -8.48 -14.94 -18.82
CA GLY A 248 -9.41 -15.67 -17.97
C GLY A 248 -10.81 -15.06 -18.03
N LEU A 249 -11.79 -15.86 -18.43
CA LEU A 249 -13.21 -15.51 -18.51
C LEU A 249 -14.08 -16.55 -17.79
N ALA A 250 -13.48 -17.53 -17.12
CA ALA A 250 -14.20 -18.60 -16.45
C ALA A 250 -15.29 -18.04 -15.52
N HIS A 251 -16.50 -18.56 -15.60
CA HIS A 251 -17.65 -18.13 -14.82
C HIS A 251 -18.05 -16.66 -15.00
N SER A 252 -17.62 -15.99 -16.07
CA SER A 252 -18.15 -14.69 -16.50
C SER A 252 -19.50 -14.84 -17.24
N TRP A 253 -20.14 -13.71 -17.57
CA TRP A 253 -21.37 -13.74 -18.38
C TRP A 253 -21.10 -13.41 -19.86
N ILE A 254 -19.91 -13.64 -20.34
CA ILE A 254 -19.58 -13.53 -21.76
C ILE A 254 -20.17 -14.74 -22.49
N HIS A 255 -21.11 -14.48 -23.39
CA HIS A 255 -21.76 -15.53 -24.19
C HIS A 255 -21.19 -15.63 -25.60
N GLU A 256 -20.64 -14.50 -26.09
CA GLU A 256 -20.06 -14.42 -27.44
C GLU A 256 -18.73 -13.65 -27.35
N LEU A 257 -17.72 -14.14 -28.05
CA LEU A 257 -16.43 -13.46 -28.17
C LEU A 257 -16.47 -12.53 -29.40
N PRO A 258 -15.82 -11.35 -29.35
CA PRO A 258 -15.70 -10.49 -30.53
C PRO A 258 -15.03 -11.20 -31.71
N GLU A 259 -15.47 -10.95 -32.95
CA GLU A 259 -14.93 -11.61 -34.14
C GLU A 259 -13.42 -11.43 -34.32
N HIS A 260 -12.89 -10.28 -33.92
CA HIS A 260 -11.47 -9.91 -34.07
C HIS A 260 -10.70 -9.92 -32.74
N LEU A 261 -11.18 -10.66 -31.72
CA LEU A 261 -10.43 -10.87 -30.48
C LEU A 261 -9.13 -11.64 -30.77
N THR A 262 -8.02 -11.11 -30.31
CA THR A 262 -6.73 -11.80 -30.39
C THR A 262 -6.18 -12.07 -28.99
N VAL A 263 -5.99 -13.34 -28.63
CA VAL A 263 -5.35 -13.77 -27.39
C VAL A 263 -4.05 -14.49 -27.75
N LYS A 264 -2.90 -13.92 -27.36
CA LYS A 264 -1.58 -14.52 -27.69
C LYS A 264 -1.17 -15.61 -26.70
N GLY A 265 -1.76 -15.66 -25.53
CA GLY A 265 -1.56 -16.73 -24.54
C GLY A 265 -2.74 -17.70 -24.49
N ASN A 266 -2.98 -18.25 -23.31
CA ASN A 266 -4.11 -19.18 -23.11
C ASN A 266 -5.42 -18.40 -22.90
N LEU A 267 -6.52 -18.98 -23.41
CA LEU A 267 -7.89 -18.52 -23.16
C LEU A 267 -8.59 -19.55 -22.27
N ASP A 268 -9.18 -19.10 -21.15
CA ASP A 268 -9.96 -19.90 -20.22
C ASP A 268 -11.41 -19.34 -20.20
N LEU A 269 -12.41 -20.23 -20.46
CA LEU A 269 -13.82 -19.86 -20.64
C LEU A 269 -14.72 -20.47 -19.56
#